data_130a50a597598f2ae34682c2f05fb769
#
_entry.id   130a50a597598f2ae34682c2f05fb769
#
_cell.length_a   1.000
_cell.length_b   1.000
_cell.length_c   1.000
_cell.angle_alpha   90.00
_cell.angle_beta   90.00
_cell.angle_gamma   90.00
#
_symmetry.space_group_name_H-M   'P 1'
#
loop_
_entity.id
_entity.type
_entity.pdbx_description
1 polymer ?
#
loop_
_entity_poly.entity_id
_entity_poly.type
_entity_poly.pdbx_seq_one_letter_code
_entity_poly.pdbx_strand_id
1 'polypeptide(L)'
;MGYTSPLEDTKFVLENLLPAHEDLDDTTIDAVLSEAGKLADNYLAPLNHFGDKNNPILRQDHEVETPEGFSHAFSEIAKGGWIGVASDSDYDGMGLPVRMSAAINEYWHGANMSFALCSLLTQGLIDAFTLVGTEEEKKTYLPKFNSGAWTGTMNLTEPQSGTDLATIKTKAEHDGENWRIKGQKIYITYGEHDMLSLIHISEPTRLAII
;
A
#
# COMPACT_ATOMS: atom_id res chain seq x y z
N MET A 1 -7.63 11.22 24.11
CA MET A 1 -6.59 10.19 24.24
C MET A 1 -6.02 9.97 22.84
N GLY A 2 -4.69 9.95 22.69
CA GLY A 2 -4.06 9.61 21.42
C GLY A 2 -4.19 8.11 21.13
N TYR A 3 -4.04 7.71 19.88
CA TYR A 3 -3.94 6.30 19.51
C TYR A 3 -2.65 5.69 20.09
N THR A 4 -2.73 4.44 20.50
CA THR A 4 -1.58 3.62 20.92
C THR A 4 -1.81 2.22 20.36
N SER A 5 -0.80 1.66 19.72
CA SER A 5 -0.86 0.33 19.11
C SER A 5 -1.08 -0.75 20.17
N PRO A 6 -2.03 -1.69 19.98
CA PRO A 6 -2.38 -2.71 20.97
C PRO A 6 -1.38 -3.87 20.97
N LEU A 7 -0.11 -3.59 21.27
CA LEU A 7 0.99 -4.52 21.16
C LEU A 7 0.79 -5.82 21.96
N GLU A 8 0.39 -5.69 23.23
CA GLU A 8 0.22 -6.85 24.11
C GLU A 8 -0.95 -7.74 23.68
N ASP A 9 -2.07 -7.13 23.23
CA ASP A 9 -3.22 -7.87 22.71
C ASP A 9 -2.88 -8.62 21.43
N THR A 10 -2.13 -7.95 20.53
CA THR A 10 -1.67 -8.57 19.27
C THR A 10 -0.73 -9.76 19.54
N LYS A 11 0.23 -9.62 20.45
CA LYS A 11 1.10 -10.71 20.87
C LYS A 11 0.30 -11.87 21.43
N PHE A 12 -0.63 -11.58 22.35
CA PHE A 12 -1.50 -12.61 22.93
C PHE A 12 -2.24 -13.42 21.85
N VAL A 13 -2.78 -12.74 20.82
CA VAL A 13 -3.47 -13.41 19.70
C VAL A 13 -2.52 -14.28 18.90
N LEU A 14 -1.35 -13.74 18.53
CA LEU A 14 -0.35 -14.46 17.72
C LEU A 14 0.18 -15.72 18.45
N GLU A 15 0.43 -15.62 19.75
CA GLU A 15 1.03 -16.68 20.53
C GLU A 15 0.02 -17.74 21.02
N ASN A 16 -1.23 -17.33 21.31
CA ASN A 16 -2.18 -18.19 22.03
C ASN A 16 -3.40 -18.62 21.21
N LEU A 17 -3.76 -17.86 20.17
CA LEU A 17 -4.98 -18.12 19.40
C LEU A 17 -4.71 -18.61 17.98
N LEU A 18 -3.50 -18.39 17.45
CA LEU A 18 -3.09 -18.90 16.16
C LEU A 18 -2.24 -20.18 16.30
N PRO A 19 -2.14 -21.01 15.25
CA PRO A 19 -1.24 -22.15 15.25
C PRO A 19 0.21 -21.73 15.54
N ALA A 20 0.92 -22.57 16.29
CA ALA A 20 2.32 -22.34 16.57
C ALA A 20 3.15 -22.06 15.31
N HIS A 21 4.13 -21.20 15.43
CA HIS A 21 4.94 -20.70 14.31
C HIS A 21 6.33 -21.31 14.40
N GLU A 22 6.69 -22.12 13.41
CA GLU A 22 8.05 -22.65 13.28
C GLU A 22 8.99 -21.68 12.53
N ASP A 23 8.44 -20.66 11.89
CA ASP A 23 9.09 -19.77 10.93
C ASP A 23 9.56 -18.43 11.51
N LEU A 24 9.14 -18.05 12.73
CA LEU A 24 9.61 -16.85 13.42
C LEU A 24 9.75 -17.11 14.93
N ASP A 25 10.85 -16.64 15.51
CA ASP A 25 11.03 -16.64 16.96
C ASP A 25 10.33 -15.44 17.61
N ASP A 26 9.97 -15.57 18.90
CA ASP A 26 9.25 -14.57 19.66
C ASP A 26 9.98 -13.23 19.70
N THR A 27 11.32 -13.25 19.73
CA THR A 27 12.14 -12.02 19.77
C THR A 27 11.99 -11.23 18.48
N THR A 28 11.93 -11.92 17.33
CA THR A 28 11.70 -11.30 16.03
C THR A 28 10.29 -10.74 15.94
N ILE A 29 9.28 -11.49 16.39
CA ILE A 29 7.88 -11.02 16.45
C ILE A 29 7.79 -9.74 17.28
N ASP A 30 8.36 -9.73 18.47
CA ASP A 30 8.39 -8.59 19.38
C ASP A 30 9.05 -7.36 18.76
N ALA A 31 10.21 -7.53 18.15
CA ALA A 31 10.93 -6.44 17.52
C ALA A 31 10.14 -5.83 16.36
N VAL A 32 9.60 -6.66 15.47
CA VAL A 32 8.82 -6.22 14.31
C VAL A 32 7.55 -5.48 14.74
N LEU A 33 6.76 -6.04 15.66
CA LEU A 33 5.52 -5.41 16.13
C LEU A 33 5.80 -4.11 16.89
N SER A 34 6.87 -4.07 17.70
CA SER A 34 7.27 -2.87 18.43
C SER A 34 7.66 -1.73 17.48
N GLU A 35 8.44 -2.01 16.42
CA GLU A 35 8.82 -0.98 15.45
C GLU A 35 7.63 -0.54 14.59
N ALA A 36 6.77 -1.46 14.14
CA ALA A 36 5.54 -1.12 13.43
C ALA A 36 4.61 -0.26 14.29
N GLY A 37 4.48 -0.58 15.58
CA GLY A 37 3.71 0.21 16.55
C GLY A 37 4.26 1.62 16.71
N LYS A 38 5.60 1.77 16.83
CA LYS A 38 6.23 3.10 16.90
C LYS A 38 5.96 3.95 15.66
N LEU A 39 5.95 3.36 14.47
CA LEU A 39 5.59 4.06 13.24
C LEU A 39 4.12 4.51 13.29
N ALA A 40 3.21 3.63 13.70
CA ALA A 40 1.80 3.96 13.86
C ALA A 40 1.58 5.10 14.86
N ASP A 41 2.15 4.99 16.04
CA ASP A 41 1.94 5.93 17.16
C ASP A 41 2.58 7.30 16.90
N ASN A 42 3.80 7.33 16.33
CA ASN A 42 4.59 8.56 16.23
C ASN A 42 4.41 9.29 14.88
N TYR A 43 4.11 8.57 13.80
CA TYR A 43 4.00 9.17 12.46
C TYR A 43 2.57 9.17 11.93
N LEU A 44 1.81 8.08 12.08
CA LEU A 44 0.49 7.97 11.47
C LEU A 44 -0.62 8.57 12.33
N ALA A 45 -0.66 8.25 13.61
CA ALA A 45 -1.72 8.70 14.51
C ALA A 45 -1.82 10.23 14.64
N PRO A 46 -0.71 11.00 14.74
CA PRO A 46 -0.79 12.47 14.76
C PRO A 46 -1.38 13.06 13.49
N LEU A 47 -1.17 12.41 12.34
CA LEU A 47 -1.64 12.87 11.04
C LEU A 47 -3.11 12.56 10.79
N ASN A 48 -3.77 11.67 11.56
CA ASN A 48 -5.15 11.29 11.31
C ASN A 48 -6.11 12.48 11.42
N HIS A 49 -6.12 13.14 12.58
CA HIS A 49 -6.97 14.33 12.77
C HIS A 49 -6.51 15.53 11.93
N PHE A 50 -5.21 15.68 11.75
CA PHE A 50 -4.66 16.74 10.91
C PHE A 50 -5.11 16.60 9.46
N GLY A 51 -5.01 15.40 8.88
CA GLY A 51 -5.44 15.12 7.51
C GLY A 51 -6.96 15.27 7.31
N ASP A 52 -7.78 14.96 8.33
CA ASP A 52 -9.23 15.21 8.30
C ASP A 52 -9.57 16.68 8.19
N LYS A 53 -8.78 17.56 8.78
CA LYS A 53 -8.97 19.03 8.74
C LYS A 53 -8.31 19.71 7.56
N ASN A 54 -7.30 19.10 6.98
CA ASN A 54 -6.50 19.63 5.89
C ASN A 54 -6.57 18.67 4.69
N ASN A 55 -7.62 18.80 3.89
CA ASN A 55 -7.87 17.92 2.76
C ASN A 55 -6.75 18.01 1.70
N PRO A 56 -6.50 16.93 0.93
CA PRO A 56 -5.65 16.98 -0.24
C PRO A 56 -6.11 18.07 -1.23
N ILE A 57 -5.17 18.69 -1.89
CA ILE A 57 -5.42 19.80 -2.82
C ILE A 57 -5.11 19.35 -4.25
N LEU A 58 -6.11 19.38 -5.13
CA LEU A 58 -5.88 19.21 -6.57
C LEU A 58 -5.39 20.52 -7.15
N ARG A 59 -4.16 20.52 -7.70
CA ARG A 59 -3.55 21.66 -8.36
C ARG A 59 -4.01 21.82 -9.81
N GLN A 60 -3.71 22.99 -10.42
CA GLN A 60 -4.10 23.29 -11.81
C GLN A 60 -3.39 22.40 -12.85
N ASP A 61 -2.22 21.89 -12.53
CA ASP A 61 -1.43 20.95 -13.33
C ASP A 61 -1.90 19.49 -13.20
N HIS A 62 -3.00 19.26 -12.47
CA HIS A 62 -3.59 17.97 -12.17
C HIS A 62 -2.77 17.10 -11.18
N GLU A 63 -1.80 17.66 -10.51
CA GLU A 63 -1.10 17.03 -9.39
C GLU A 63 -1.93 17.16 -8.11
N VAL A 64 -1.77 16.20 -7.20
CA VAL A 64 -2.43 16.19 -5.89
C VAL A 64 -1.39 16.39 -4.81
N GLU A 65 -1.55 17.46 -4.05
CA GLU A 65 -0.77 17.71 -2.83
C GLU A 65 -1.49 17.06 -1.63
N THR A 66 -0.82 16.13 -0.97
CA THR A 66 -1.34 15.49 0.25
C THR A 66 -1.14 16.40 1.47
N PRO A 67 -1.86 16.16 2.59
CA PRO A 67 -1.67 16.96 3.80
C PRO A 67 -0.21 16.93 4.28
N GLU A 68 0.27 18.05 4.82
CA GLU A 68 1.62 18.17 5.35
C GLU A 68 1.95 17.02 6.31
N GLY A 69 3.14 16.41 6.15
CA GLY A 69 3.60 15.28 6.93
C GLY A 69 3.30 13.90 6.32
N PHE A 70 2.34 13.78 5.39
CA PHE A 70 2.02 12.48 4.76
C PHE A 70 3.21 11.93 3.96
N SER A 71 3.84 12.76 3.14
CA SER A 71 5.02 12.38 2.36
C SER A 71 6.19 11.93 3.26
N HIS A 72 6.41 12.64 4.39
CA HIS A 72 7.43 12.24 5.36
C HIS A 72 7.11 10.90 6.02
N ALA A 73 5.87 10.70 6.48
CA ALA A 73 5.44 9.43 7.09
C ALA A 73 5.57 8.25 6.09
N PHE A 74 5.21 8.45 4.81
CA PHE A 74 5.39 7.45 3.77
C PHE A 74 6.88 7.13 3.55
N SER A 75 7.74 8.13 3.54
CA SER A 75 9.18 7.94 3.40
C SER A 75 9.77 7.10 4.54
N GLU A 76 9.33 7.29 5.78
CA GLU A 76 9.79 6.47 6.92
C GLU A 76 9.32 5.01 6.81
N ILE A 77 8.09 4.78 6.36
CA ILE A 77 7.56 3.44 6.08
C ILE A 77 8.35 2.77 4.94
N ALA A 78 8.57 3.49 3.84
CA ALA A 78 9.30 2.98 2.68
C ALA A 78 10.76 2.63 3.00
N LYS A 79 11.48 3.51 3.72
CA LYS A 79 12.87 3.29 4.15
C LYS A 79 13.03 2.04 5.03
N GLY A 80 12.04 1.75 5.85
CA GLY A 80 12.02 0.55 6.68
C GLY A 80 11.64 -0.73 5.93
N GLY A 81 11.31 -0.66 4.63
CA GLY A 81 10.89 -1.82 3.83
C GLY A 81 9.46 -2.30 4.13
N TRP A 82 8.69 -1.55 4.90
CA TRP A 82 7.40 -1.96 5.43
C TRP A 82 6.30 -2.15 4.38
N ILE A 83 6.48 -1.64 3.17
CA ILE A 83 5.53 -1.89 2.06
C ILE A 83 5.58 -3.36 1.66
N GLY A 84 6.79 -3.95 1.57
CA GLY A 84 7.03 -5.33 1.17
C GLY A 84 7.08 -6.33 2.32
N VAL A 85 6.38 -6.10 3.44
CA VAL A 85 6.47 -6.95 4.65
C VAL A 85 6.30 -8.44 4.36
N ALA A 86 5.25 -8.82 3.63
CA ALA A 86 4.98 -10.22 3.30
C ALA A 86 5.45 -10.63 1.89
N SER A 87 6.10 -9.73 1.17
CA SER A 87 6.64 -10.01 -0.16
C SER A 87 7.92 -10.83 -0.08
N ASP A 88 8.15 -11.63 -1.11
CA ASP A 88 9.32 -12.51 -1.20
C ASP A 88 10.64 -11.73 -1.17
N SER A 89 11.59 -12.23 -0.40
CA SER A 89 12.94 -11.69 -0.28
C SER A 89 13.75 -11.71 -1.58
N ASP A 90 13.42 -12.59 -2.51
CA ASP A 90 14.02 -12.63 -3.85
C ASP A 90 13.71 -11.37 -4.68
N TYR A 91 12.71 -10.58 -4.26
CA TYR A 91 12.30 -9.33 -4.86
C TYR A 91 12.38 -8.14 -3.88
N ASP A 92 13.35 -8.15 -2.97
CA ASP A 92 13.56 -7.11 -1.96
C ASP A 92 12.40 -6.95 -0.94
N GLY A 93 11.54 -7.97 -0.77
CA GLY A 93 10.56 -8.04 0.31
C GLY A 93 11.18 -8.50 1.62
N MET A 94 10.46 -8.34 2.73
CA MET A 94 10.92 -8.83 4.04
C MET A 94 10.72 -10.35 4.22
N GLY A 95 9.87 -10.99 3.44
CA GLY A 95 9.57 -12.42 3.55
C GLY A 95 8.85 -12.80 4.84
N LEU A 96 8.23 -11.85 5.55
CA LEU A 96 7.51 -12.16 6.78
C LEU A 96 6.17 -12.84 6.48
N PRO A 97 5.69 -13.71 7.38
CA PRO A 97 4.39 -14.34 7.21
C PRO A 97 3.26 -13.33 7.10
N VAL A 98 2.22 -13.67 6.33
CA VAL A 98 1.03 -12.80 6.10
C VAL A 98 0.36 -12.36 7.42
N ARG A 99 0.40 -13.20 8.47
CA ARG A 99 -0.11 -12.83 9.79
C ARG A 99 0.60 -11.63 10.42
N MET A 100 1.90 -11.47 10.16
CA MET A 100 2.66 -10.29 10.60
C MET A 100 2.23 -9.05 9.83
N SER A 101 2.07 -9.16 8.51
CA SER A 101 1.51 -8.08 7.69
C SER A 101 0.10 -7.69 8.15
N ALA A 102 -0.75 -8.66 8.49
CA ALA A 102 -2.10 -8.39 9.01
C ALA A 102 -2.05 -7.61 10.34
N ALA A 103 -1.21 -8.02 11.29
CA ALA A 103 -1.04 -7.33 12.57
C ALA A 103 -0.51 -5.89 12.38
N ILE A 104 0.48 -5.69 11.52
CA ILE A 104 1.02 -4.37 11.19
C ILE A 104 -0.05 -3.48 10.54
N ASN A 105 -0.80 -4.02 9.59
CA ASN A 105 -1.90 -3.30 8.94
C ASN A 105 -3.00 -2.91 9.94
N GLU A 106 -3.30 -3.74 10.95
CA GLU A 106 -4.23 -3.37 12.01
C GLU A 106 -3.77 -2.10 12.75
N TYR A 107 -2.47 -2.02 13.12
CA TYR A 107 -1.92 -0.82 13.75
C TYR A 107 -2.05 0.42 12.87
N TRP A 108 -1.68 0.30 11.61
CA TRP A 108 -1.66 1.43 10.69
C TRP A 108 -3.05 1.92 10.33
N HIS A 109 -3.99 1.01 10.08
CA HIS A 109 -5.38 1.38 9.83
C HIS A 109 -6.06 1.94 11.08
N GLY A 110 -5.76 1.41 12.26
CA GLY A 110 -6.24 1.94 13.52
C GLY A 110 -5.69 3.33 13.82
N ALA A 111 -4.43 3.60 13.47
CA ALA A 111 -3.79 4.89 13.66
C ALA A 111 -4.26 5.94 12.64
N ASN A 112 -4.28 5.59 11.35
CA ASN A 112 -4.68 6.49 10.26
C ASN A 112 -5.10 5.70 9.02
N MET A 113 -6.38 5.37 8.93
CA MET A 113 -6.90 4.60 7.80
C MET A 113 -6.72 5.31 6.47
N SER A 114 -6.94 6.62 6.40
CA SER A 114 -6.83 7.37 5.14
C SER A 114 -5.43 7.28 4.55
N PHE A 115 -4.41 7.30 5.38
CA PHE A 115 -3.02 7.11 4.97
C PHE A 115 -2.72 5.64 4.60
N ALA A 116 -3.11 4.70 5.46
CA ALA A 116 -2.79 3.28 5.33
C ALA A 116 -3.35 2.64 4.04
N LEU A 117 -4.42 3.18 3.48
CA LEU A 117 -4.99 2.72 2.21
C LEU A 117 -4.00 2.81 1.04
N CYS A 118 -3.04 3.74 1.05
CA CYS A 118 -2.00 3.80 0.01
C CYS A 118 -1.10 2.55 0.04
N SER A 119 -0.61 2.19 1.22
CA SER A 119 0.21 1.00 1.42
C SER A 119 -0.57 -0.28 1.14
N LEU A 120 -1.83 -0.37 1.59
CA LEU A 120 -2.68 -1.53 1.38
C LEU A 120 -2.91 -1.83 -0.12
N LEU A 121 -3.19 -0.80 -0.92
CA LEU A 121 -3.40 -0.97 -2.36
C LEU A 121 -2.12 -1.41 -3.07
N THR A 122 -0.98 -0.89 -2.63
CA THR A 122 0.33 -1.31 -3.15
C THR A 122 0.64 -2.76 -2.79
N GLN A 123 0.35 -3.20 -1.57
CA GLN A 123 0.46 -4.60 -1.14
C GLN A 123 -0.43 -5.52 -1.99
N GLY A 124 -1.69 -5.13 -2.22
CA GLY A 124 -2.59 -5.88 -3.10
C GLY A 124 -2.08 -6.01 -4.54
N LEU A 125 -1.38 -4.98 -5.06
CA LEU A 125 -0.72 -5.06 -6.37
C LEU A 125 0.48 -6.01 -6.34
N ILE A 126 1.30 -5.99 -5.29
CA ILE A 126 2.43 -6.92 -5.07
C ILE A 126 1.92 -8.36 -5.09
N ASP A 127 0.84 -8.65 -4.36
CA ASP A 127 0.22 -9.97 -4.33
C ASP A 127 -0.27 -10.40 -5.73
N ALA A 128 -0.90 -9.49 -6.47
CA ALA A 128 -1.35 -9.78 -7.83
C ALA A 128 -0.17 -10.11 -8.77
N PHE A 129 0.92 -9.33 -8.74
CA PHE A 129 2.13 -9.63 -9.52
C PHE A 129 2.78 -10.95 -9.11
N THR A 130 2.82 -11.24 -7.83
CA THR A 130 3.35 -12.50 -7.31
C THR A 130 2.59 -13.71 -7.85
N LEU A 131 1.25 -13.59 -7.95
CA LEU A 131 0.38 -14.68 -8.41
C LEU A 131 0.38 -14.86 -9.92
N VAL A 132 0.33 -13.79 -10.70
CA VAL A 132 0.07 -13.87 -12.15
C VAL A 132 1.14 -13.26 -13.04
N GLY A 133 2.09 -12.51 -12.47
CA GLY A 133 3.20 -11.92 -13.22
C GLY A 133 4.18 -12.95 -13.74
N THR A 134 4.75 -12.69 -14.91
CA THR A 134 5.91 -13.44 -15.42
C THR A 134 7.14 -13.17 -14.56
N GLU A 135 8.13 -14.05 -14.60
CA GLU A 135 9.38 -13.86 -13.83
C GLU A 135 10.14 -12.57 -14.23
N GLU A 136 10.04 -12.16 -15.48
CA GLU A 136 10.62 -10.91 -15.98
C GLU A 136 9.90 -9.69 -15.38
N GLU A 137 8.57 -9.72 -15.36
CA GLU A 137 7.76 -8.66 -14.74
C GLU A 137 8.00 -8.59 -13.23
N LYS A 138 8.01 -9.72 -12.52
CA LYS A 138 8.31 -9.76 -11.08
C LYS A 138 9.65 -9.11 -10.77
N LYS A 139 10.72 -9.50 -11.46
CA LYS A 139 12.07 -8.93 -11.29
C LYS A 139 12.13 -7.43 -11.61
N THR A 140 11.32 -6.98 -12.56
CA THR A 140 11.31 -5.57 -12.98
C THR A 140 10.53 -4.69 -12.02
N TYR A 141 9.39 -5.15 -11.53
CA TYR A 141 8.42 -4.31 -10.84
C TYR A 141 8.37 -4.51 -9.32
N LEU A 142 8.44 -5.75 -8.82
CA LEU A 142 8.29 -6.01 -7.39
C LEU A 142 9.31 -5.28 -6.52
N PRO A 143 10.61 -5.17 -6.87
CA PRO A 143 11.56 -4.40 -6.05
C PRO A 143 11.18 -2.92 -5.92
N LYS A 144 10.58 -2.33 -6.96
CA LYS A 144 10.16 -0.93 -6.94
C LYS A 144 8.93 -0.70 -6.05
N PHE A 145 8.00 -1.65 -6.02
CA PHE A 145 6.86 -1.61 -5.12
C PHE A 145 7.27 -1.91 -3.68
N ASN A 146 8.09 -2.94 -3.45
CA ASN A 146 8.56 -3.32 -2.12
C ASN A 146 9.36 -2.21 -1.44
N SER A 147 10.18 -1.49 -2.19
CA SER A 147 10.93 -0.35 -1.68
C SER A 147 10.08 0.92 -1.48
N GLY A 148 8.83 0.93 -1.93
CA GLY A 148 7.98 2.12 -1.92
C GLY A 148 8.40 3.22 -2.92
N ALA A 149 9.31 2.92 -3.86
CA ALA A 149 9.64 3.84 -4.94
C ALA A 149 8.46 4.05 -5.90
N TRP A 150 7.63 3.03 -6.03
CA TRP A 150 6.37 3.07 -6.76
C TRP A 150 5.23 2.62 -5.87
N THR A 151 4.04 3.17 -6.11
CA THR A 151 2.79 2.75 -5.47
C THR A 151 1.82 2.19 -6.50
N GLY A 152 0.90 1.37 -6.02
CA GLY A 152 -0.17 0.79 -6.81
C GLY A 152 -1.54 1.25 -6.38
N THR A 153 -2.50 1.20 -7.32
CA THR A 153 -3.89 1.49 -7.03
C THR A 153 -4.82 0.57 -7.81
N MET A 154 -6.06 0.44 -7.38
CA MET A 154 -7.08 -0.38 -8.04
C MET A 154 -8.04 0.50 -8.85
N ASN A 155 -8.03 0.33 -10.17
CA ASN A 155 -8.91 1.03 -11.11
C ASN A 155 -10.13 0.17 -11.44
N LEU A 156 -11.18 0.19 -10.61
CA LEU A 156 -12.37 -0.64 -10.79
C LEU A 156 -13.61 0.20 -11.13
N THR A 157 -13.99 1.11 -10.24
CA THR A 157 -15.24 1.87 -10.31
C THR A 157 -15.33 2.79 -11.53
N GLU A 158 -16.50 2.83 -12.15
CA GLU A 158 -16.84 3.73 -13.25
C GLU A 158 -18.08 4.55 -12.91
N PRO A 159 -18.38 5.66 -13.63
CA PRO A 159 -19.55 6.50 -13.34
C PRO A 159 -20.88 5.75 -13.28
N GLN A 160 -21.02 4.68 -14.07
CA GLN A 160 -22.23 3.85 -14.14
C GLN A 160 -22.07 2.49 -13.41
N SER A 161 -20.88 2.18 -12.91
CA SER A 161 -20.54 0.86 -12.38
C SER A 161 -19.80 0.98 -11.05
N GLY A 162 -20.53 0.86 -9.97
CA GLY A 162 -19.99 0.77 -8.60
C GLY A 162 -20.17 -0.65 -8.06
N THR A 163 -21.32 -0.91 -7.43
CA THR A 163 -21.67 -2.24 -6.90
C THR A 163 -21.96 -3.23 -8.03
N ASP A 164 -22.66 -2.81 -9.07
CA ASP A 164 -22.91 -3.64 -10.26
C ASP A 164 -21.75 -3.54 -11.27
N LEU A 165 -20.80 -4.46 -11.15
CA LEU A 165 -19.63 -4.52 -12.03
C LEU A 165 -19.95 -5.04 -13.42
N ALA A 166 -21.13 -5.63 -13.65
CA ALA A 166 -21.54 -6.09 -14.99
C ALA A 166 -21.71 -4.93 -15.99
N THR A 167 -21.83 -3.70 -15.48
CA THR A 167 -21.99 -2.49 -16.29
C THR A 167 -20.68 -1.78 -16.65
N ILE A 168 -19.51 -2.35 -16.32
CA ILE A 168 -18.20 -1.81 -16.70
C ILE A 168 -18.09 -1.67 -18.22
N LYS A 169 -17.64 -0.51 -18.67
CA LYS A 169 -17.49 -0.15 -20.10
C LYS A 169 -16.04 -0.01 -20.54
N THR A 170 -15.10 0.09 -19.62
CA THR A 170 -13.67 0.12 -19.98
C THR A 170 -13.30 -1.12 -20.78
N LYS A 171 -12.62 -0.91 -21.89
CA LYS A 171 -12.20 -1.98 -22.81
C LYS A 171 -10.71 -1.86 -23.10
N ALA A 172 -10.08 -3.01 -23.28
CA ALA A 172 -8.74 -3.12 -23.82
C ALA A 172 -8.82 -3.76 -25.21
N GLU A 173 -8.28 -3.11 -26.22
CA GLU A 173 -8.25 -3.58 -27.61
C GLU A 173 -6.79 -3.77 -28.04
N HIS A 174 -6.47 -4.96 -28.59
CA HIS A 174 -5.12 -5.27 -29.07
C HIS A 174 -4.91 -4.69 -30.46
N ASP A 175 -3.83 -3.92 -30.66
CA ASP A 175 -3.53 -3.27 -31.95
C ASP A 175 -2.40 -3.96 -32.74
N GLY A 176 -2.03 -5.19 -32.35
CA GLY A 176 -0.97 -5.98 -32.97
C GLY A 176 0.33 -6.04 -32.15
N GLU A 177 0.66 -5.02 -31.41
CA GLU A 177 1.86 -4.95 -30.55
C GLU A 177 1.51 -4.58 -29.11
N ASN A 178 0.50 -3.73 -28.92
CA ASN A 178 0.14 -3.16 -27.63
C ASN A 178 -1.37 -3.30 -27.36
N TRP A 179 -1.76 -3.08 -26.10
CA TRP A 179 -3.15 -2.95 -25.72
C TRP A 179 -3.54 -1.48 -25.58
N ARG A 180 -4.60 -1.07 -26.26
CA ARG A 180 -5.20 0.27 -26.12
C ARG A 180 -6.37 0.20 -25.15
N ILE A 181 -6.25 0.91 -24.02
CA ILE A 181 -7.29 0.96 -23.00
C ILE A 181 -8.12 2.22 -23.23
N LYS A 182 -9.47 2.06 -23.26
CA LYS A 182 -10.42 3.15 -23.39
C LYS A 182 -11.52 3.01 -22.36
N GLY A 183 -11.66 4.02 -21.50
CA GLY A 183 -12.68 4.08 -20.45
C GLY A 183 -12.44 5.25 -19.51
N GLN A 184 -13.30 5.36 -18.48
CA GLN A 184 -13.18 6.36 -17.43
C GLN A 184 -13.39 5.68 -16.09
N LYS A 185 -12.42 5.84 -15.20
CA LYS A 185 -12.49 5.37 -13.82
C LYS A 185 -12.72 6.55 -12.88
N ILE A 186 -13.45 6.33 -11.78
CA ILE A 186 -13.72 7.33 -10.76
C ILE A 186 -13.46 6.76 -9.37
N TYR A 187 -13.30 7.66 -8.38
CA TYR A 187 -13.06 7.30 -6.98
C TYR A 187 -11.84 6.39 -6.78
N ILE A 188 -10.76 6.66 -7.53
CA ILE A 188 -9.54 5.86 -7.44
C ILE A 188 -8.71 6.35 -6.26
N THR A 189 -8.65 5.52 -5.22
CA THR A 189 -7.87 5.81 -4.01
C THR A 189 -6.39 5.88 -4.36
N TYR A 190 -5.74 6.98 -4.02
CA TYR A 190 -4.32 7.24 -4.31
C TYR A 190 -3.95 7.04 -5.79
N GLY A 191 -4.86 7.45 -6.70
CA GLY A 191 -4.58 7.46 -8.14
C GLY A 191 -3.54 8.49 -8.54
N GLU A 192 -3.44 9.60 -7.79
CA GLU A 192 -2.42 10.64 -7.87
C GLU A 192 -2.08 11.12 -6.47
N HIS A 193 -0.80 11.32 -6.15
CA HIS A 193 -0.33 11.85 -4.88
C HIS A 193 1.16 12.19 -4.90
N ASP A 194 1.60 13.09 -4.03
CA ASP A 194 2.96 13.58 -3.88
C ASP A 194 3.79 12.88 -2.78
N MET A 195 3.32 11.73 -2.26
CA MET A 195 4.02 11.03 -1.18
C MET A 195 5.29 10.31 -1.63
N LEU A 196 5.44 10.04 -2.92
CA LEU A 196 6.67 9.49 -3.48
C LEU A 196 7.75 10.56 -3.49
N SER A 197 9.00 10.21 -3.16
CA SER A 197 10.11 11.14 -3.25
C SER A 197 10.27 11.66 -4.68
N LEU A 198 10.63 12.92 -4.81
CA LEU A 198 10.65 13.78 -6.01
C LEU A 198 11.47 13.31 -7.23
N ILE A 199 11.81 12.06 -7.35
CA ILE A 199 12.15 11.49 -8.65
C ILE A 199 10.82 11.14 -9.31
N HIS A 200 10.11 12.19 -9.71
CA HIS A 200 8.96 12.04 -10.56
C HIS A 200 9.40 11.38 -11.84
N ILE A 201 9.09 10.12 -11.94
CA ILE A 201 8.95 9.51 -13.22
C ILE A 201 7.63 10.07 -13.76
N SER A 202 7.70 11.22 -14.40
CA SER A 202 6.68 11.66 -15.35
C SER A 202 6.81 10.80 -16.61
N GLU A 203 6.72 9.50 -16.41
CA GLU A 203 6.64 8.52 -17.47
C GLU A 203 5.19 8.14 -17.65
N PRO A 204 4.64 8.19 -18.89
CA PRO A 204 3.26 7.85 -19.18
C PRO A 204 2.97 6.34 -19.08
N THR A 205 3.81 5.56 -18.44
CA THR A 205 3.67 4.12 -18.26
C THR A 205 3.17 3.79 -16.86
N ARG A 206 1.94 4.22 -16.53
CA ARG A 206 1.20 3.57 -15.47
C ARG A 206 0.73 2.22 -16.00
N LEU A 207 1.35 1.15 -15.54
CA LEU A 207 0.89 -0.20 -15.86
C LEU A 207 -0.48 -0.38 -15.23
N ALA A 208 -1.52 -0.38 -16.04
CA ALA A 208 -2.83 -0.85 -15.62
C ALA A 208 -2.85 -2.38 -15.84
N ILE A 209 -2.80 -3.14 -14.75
CA ILE A 209 -3.16 -4.55 -14.79
C ILE A 209 -4.69 -4.59 -14.74
N ILE A 210 -5.28 -5.07 -15.81
CA ILE A 210 -6.72 -5.30 -15.96
C ILE A 210 -6.99 -6.79 -15.82
#